data_ac9b0c50a4537670318a023e74e0e629
#
_entry.id   ac9b0c50a4537670318a023e74e0e629
#
_cell.length_a   1.000
_cell.length_b   1.000
_cell.length_c   1.000
_cell.angle_alpha   90.00
_cell.angle_beta   90.00
_cell.angle_gamma   90.00
#
_symmetry.space_group_name_H-M   'P 1'
#
loop_
_entity.id
_entity.type
_entity.pdbx_description
1 polymer ?
#
loop_
_entity_poly.entity_id
_entity_poly.type
_entity_poly.pdbx_seq_one_letter_code
_entity_poly.pdbx_strand_id
1 'polypeptide(L)' 'MSDIIFEGKYVTLLDCNEEQAKGVIIACGNTHLFLDHKTVAELLEGLNRNSYEIYKTREEISQ' A
#
# COMPACT_ATOMS: atom_id res chain seq x y z
N MET A 1 -14.38 1.07 11.79
CA MET A 1 -13.17 1.17 12.61
C MET A 1 -11.97 0.66 11.83
N SER A 2 -10.87 1.36 11.88
CA SER A 2 -9.67 1.00 11.12
C SER A 2 -8.60 0.45 12.05
N ASP A 3 -8.12 -0.73 11.73
CA ASP A 3 -7.04 -1.36 12.48
C ASP A 3 -5.74 -1.26 11.70
N ILE A 4 -4.65 -1.03 12.41
CA ILE A 4 -3.35 -0.95 11.76
C ILE A 4 -2.91 -2.36 11.37
N ILE A 5 -2.68 -2.57 10.07
CA ILE A 5 -2.18 -3.84 9.54
C ILE A 5 -0.65 -3.85 9.57
N PHE A 6 -0.06 -2.72 9.23
CA PHE A 6 1.39 -2.60 9.13
C PHE A 6 1.78 -1.16 9.40
N GLU A 7 2.75 -0.96 10.25
CA GLU A 7 3.27 0.37 10.56
C GLU A 7 4.75 0.41 10.20
N GLY A 8 5.05 1.00 9.06
CA GLY A 8 6.41 1.14 8.58
C GLY A 8 6.96 2.53 8.86
N LYS A 9 8.21 2.73 8.51
CA LYS A 9 8.86 4.02 8.70
C LYS A 9 8.30 5.08 7.74
N TYR A 10 7.97 4.67 6.54
CA TYR A 10 7.51 5.61 5.50
C TYR A 10 6.04 5.45 5.13
N VAL A 11 5.46 4.32 5.46
CA VAL A 11 4.08 4.02 5.08
C VAL A 11 3.39 3.24 6.18
N THR A 12 2.11 3.53 6.39
CA THR A 12 1.27 2.79 7.31
C THR A 12 0.08 2.25 6.54
N LEU A 13 -0.26 0.99 6.78
CA LEU A 13 -1.42 0.35 6.18
C LEU A 13 -2.48 0.12 7.23
N LEU A 14 -3.69 0.53 6.93
CA LEU A 14 -4.82 0.42 7.84
C LEU A 14 -5.93 -0.40 7.19
N ASP A 15 -6.50 -1.32 7.92
CA ASP A 15 -7.63 -2.10 7.44
C ASP A 15 -8.90 -1.26 7.61
N CYS A 16 -9.66 -1.13 6.55
CA CYS A 16 -10.93 -0.44 6.57
C CYS A 16 -12.05 -1.44 6.30
N ASN A 17 -12.85 -1.72 7.32
CA ASN A 17 -13.90 -2.72 7.23
C ASN A 17 -15.24 -2.12 7.70
N GLU A 18 -15.75 -1.20 6.90
CA GLU A 18 -17.05 -0.60 7.14
C GLU A 18 -18.07 -1.17 6.15
N GLU A 19 -19.35 -1.06 6.46
CA GLU A 19 -20.38 -1.65 5.62
C GLU A 19 -20.31 -1.20 4.16
N GLN A 20 -19.95 0.05 3.95
CA GLN A 20 -19.94 0.63 2.61
C GLN A 20 -18.55 0.77 2.01
N ALA A 21 -17.53 0.47 2.79
CA ALA A 21 -16.15 0.66 2.33
C ALA A 21 -15.24 -0.40 2.96
N LYS A 22 -14.93 -1.41 2.17
CA LYS A 22 -14.03 -2.47 2.60
C LYS A 22 -12.77 -2.43 1.77
N GLY A 23 -11.63 -2.29 2.42
CA GLY A 23 -10.37 -2.18 1.72
C GLY A 23 -9.23 -1.84 2.64
N VAL A 24 -8.26 -1.14 2.11
CA VAL A 24 -7.05 -0.74 2.84
C VAL A 24 -6.81 0.74 2.63
N ILE A 25 -6.45 1.42 3.70
CA ILE A 25 -6.01 2.81 3.63
C ILE A 25 -4.50 2.81 3.69
N ILE A 26 -3.87 3.44 2.72
CA ILE A 26 -2.43 3.63 2.70
C ILE A 26 -2.15 5.07 3.14
N ALA A 27 -1.46 5.21 4.26
CA ALA A 27 -1.07 6.52 4.77
C ALA A 27 0.43 6.72 4.52
N CYS A 28 0.75 7.77 3.78
CA CYS A 28 2.13 8.06 3.41
C CYS A 28 2.34 9.56 3.53
N GLY A 29 3.08 9.99 4.56
CA GLY A 29 3.23 11.41 4.85
C GLY A 29 1.88 12.03 5.17
N ASN A 30 1.50 13.07 4.44
CA ASN A 30 0.21 13.73 4.60
C ASN A 30 -0.85 13.18 3.65
N THR A 31 -0.55 12.12 2.95
CA THR A 31 -1.43 11.55 1.94
C THR A 31 -2.08 10.27 2.47
N HIS A 32 -3.38 10.17 2.26
CA HIS A 32 -4.14 8.97 2.59
C HIS A 32 -4.88 8.53 1.34
N LEU A 33 -4.75 7.25 1.01
CA LEU A 33 -5.38 6.68 -0.17
C LEU A 33 -6.15 5.43 0.22
N PHE A 34 -7.43 5.42 -0.10
CA PHE A 34 -8.28 4.25 0.11
C PHE A 34 -8.27 3.37 -1.14
N LEU A 35 -8.03 2.09 -0.94
CA LEU A 35 -8.05 1.11 -2.03
C LEU A 35 -8.99 -0.02 -1.63
N ASP A 36 -9.95 -0.35 -2.50
CA ASP A 36 -10.81 -1.48 -2.25
C ASP A 36 -10.03 -2.80 -2.41
N HIS A 37 -10.64 -3.92 -2.03
CA HIS A 37 -9.95 -5.20 -2.06
C HIS A 37 -9.50 -5.62 -3.45
N LYS A 38 -10.27 -5.29 -4.47
CA LYS A 38 -9.91 -5.61 -5.85
C LYS A 38 -8.67 -4.84 -6.29
N THR A 39 -8.64 -3.56 -5.96
CA THR A 39 -7.52 -2.70 -6.28
C THR A 39 -6.27 -3.12 -5.52
N VAL A 40 -6.42 -3.47 -4.25
CA VAL A 40 -5.30 -3.98 -3.45
C VAL A 40 -4.73 -5.25 -4.04
N ALA A 41 -5.60 -6.19 -4.44
CA ALA A 41 -5.15 -7.45 -5.03
C ALA A 41 -4.37 -7.21 -6.33
N GLU A 42 -4.85 -6.33 -7.18
CA GLU A 42 -4.18 -6.01 -8.43
C GLU A 42 -2.87 -5.29 -8.20
N LEU A 43 -2.84 -4.36 -7.26
CA LEU A 43 -1.62 -3.66 -6.90
C LEU A 43 -0.57 -4.61 -6.34
N LEU A 44 -0.98 -5.53 -5.48
CA LEU A 44 -0.08 -6.51 -4.90
C LEU A 44 0.51 -7.41 -5.97
N GLU A 45 -0.30 -7.85 -6.92
CA GLU A 45 0.17 -8.65 -8.04
C GLU A 45 1.17 -7.87 -8.88
N GLY A 46 0.86 -6.61 -9.18
CA GLY A 46 1.73 -5.75 -9.97
C GLY A 46 3.07 -5.52 -9.30
N LEU A 47 3.06 -5.27 -8.00
CA LEU A 47 4.29 -5.06 -7.25
C LEU A 47 5.14 -6.32 -7.20
N ASN A 48 4.52 -7.49 -7.01
CA ASN A 48 5.26 -8.75 -6.98
C ASN A 48 5.88 -9.10 -8.33
N ARG A 49 5.13 -8.93 -9.41
CA ARG A 49 5.62 -9.24 -10.74
C ARG A 49 6.77 -8.36 -11.17
N ASN A 50 6.75 -7.12 -10.71
CA ASN A 50 7.74 -6.13 -11.15
C ASN A 50 8.72 -5.76 -10.04
N SER A 51 8.86 -6.61 -9.06
CA SER A 51 9.71 -6.32 -7.90
C SER A 51 11.16 -6.03 -8.30
N TYR A 52 11.68 -6.74 -9.28
CA TYR A 52 13.05 -6.50 -9.75
C TYR A 52 13.21 -5.06 -10.27
N GLU A 53 12.30 -4.62 -11.12
CA GLU A 53 12.36 -3.28 -11.69
C GLU A 53 12.19 -2.21 -10.60
N ILE A 54 11.34 -2.47 -9.64
CA ILE A 54 11.09 -1.55 -8.53
C ILE A 54 12.35 -1.40 -7.68
N TYR A 55 12.98 -2.52 -7.33
CA TYR A 55 14.21 -2.47 -6.53
C TYR A 55 15.38 -1.87 -7.30
N LYS A 56 15.43 -2.10 -8.60
CA LYS A 56 16.45 -1.49 -9.45
C LYS A 56 16.34 0.03 -9.43
N THR A 57 15.12 0.54 -9.54
CA THR A 57 14.89 1.99 -9.47
C THR A 57 15.33 2.55 -8.13
N ARG A 58 15.06 1.83 -7.05
CA ARG A 58 15.47 2.23 -5.71
C ARG A 58 17.00 2.35 -5.61
N GLU A 59 17.71 1.37 -6.16
CA GLU A 59 19.19 1.39 -6.13
C GLU A 59 19.74 2.59 -6.90
N GLU A 60 19.15 2.90 -8.04
CA GLU A 60 19.56 4.05 -8.84
C GLU A 60 19.33 5.36 -8.08
N ILE A 61 18.25 5.48 -7.37
CA ILE A 61 17.93 6.67 -6.59
C ILE A 61 18.84 6.80 -5.38
N SER A 62 19.24 5.68 -4.78
CA SER A 62 20.07 5.67 -3.57
C SER A 62 21.52 6.06 -3.83
N GLN A 63 21.93 6.09 -5.05
CA GLN A 63 23.27 6.55 -5.42
C GLN A 63 23.26 8.04 -5.64
#